data_d440adc94fa3c367a1aecd102e6d60da
#
_entry.id   d440adc94fa3c367a1aecd102e6d60da
#
_cell.length_a   1.000
_cell.length_b   1.000
_cell.length_c   1.000
_cell.angle_alpha   90.00
_cell.angle_beta   90.00
_cell.angle_gamma   90.00
#
_symmetry.space_group_name_H-M   'P 1'
#
loop_
_entity.id
_entity.type
_entity.pdbx_description
1 polymer ?
#
loop_
_entity_poly.entity_id
_entity_poly.type
_entity_poly.pdbx_seq_one_letter_code
_entity_poly.pdbx_strand_id
1 'polypeptide(L)'
;LAKRYNGQFLLRIEDTDQARFVPEAEADIMTSLRWAGLDYDEGPDKDGSNGPYYQSKRTAVYQKMVQKLLENGHAYYAFDTPAALEDMRERLKTPENPQPKYDAATRLHMQNSFTMTKEAVAEAITSGIPYVIRMALPAHTTVHFHDQVRGEVEISTDQLDDQVLMKSDGLPTYHLANVVDDHLMGITHVIRGEEWLPSTPKHLLLYHFFGWKAPEFAHLPLILSPSGGKLSKRKAEEAGIPVSVKEYIQAGYEPDALLNFLALLGWNPGTDQEIFSVSELAEVFSVARIGQSGVQFSMDKLKWYNAHYLRMRSVAELAERIRPFALAAGHDLSESSLQVIARMMQERIHFASEAITHAPFLFEEPQQYEAKPLKKAWKTATADLLTAFVQELQAQNDFTAERLHDSLQQFAEQQKIGLGAIMLPVRLALTGMGGGPNLFEIMAFIGKEAAISRIEIAVQKMPEQLATSG
;
A
#
# COMPACT_ATOMS: atom_id res chain seq x y z
N LEU A 1 3.45 -8.69 -14.48
CA LEU A 1 3.12 -9.63 -15.56
C LEU A 1 3.36 -8.99 -16.94
N ALA A 2 2.74 -7.84 -17.26
CA ALA A 2 2.88 -7.18 -18.55
C ALA A 2 4.36 -6.96 -18.93
N LYS A 3 5.17 -6.35 -18.07
CA LYS A 3 6.61 -6.16 -18.31
C LYS A 3 7.35 -7.47 -18.60
N ARG A 4 7.03 -8.57 -17.89
CA ARG A 4 7.68 -9.86 -18.09
C ARG A 4 7.47 -10.43 -19.49
N TYR A 5 6.26 -10.26 -20.04
CA TYR A 5 5.87 -10.84 -21.33
C TYR A 5 5.87 -9.84 -22.49
N ASN A 6 6.49 -8.66 -22.30
CA ASN A 6 6.49 -7.56 -23.26
C ASN A 6 5.07 -7.17 -23.72
N GLY A 7 4.11 -7.27 -22.80
CA GLY A 7 2.74 -6.82 -22.99
C GLY A 7 2.56 -5.35 -22.64
N GLN A 8 1.35 -4.84 -22.82
CA GLN A 8 0.97 -3.48 -22.48
C GLN A 8 0.27 -3.43 -21.12
N PHE A 9 0.50 -2.36 -20.37
CA PHE A 9 -0.20 -2.05 -19.14
C PHE A 9 -1.15 -0.87 -19.39
N LEU A 10 -2.46 -1.13 -19.31
CA LEU A 10 -3.50 -0.14 -19.53
C LEU A 10 -4.14 0.26 -18.21
N LEU A 11 -4.48 1.54 -18.08
CA LEU A 11 -5.32 2.05 -16.99
C LEU A 11 -6.73 2.31 -17.51
N ARG A 12 -7.74 1.56 -17.01
CA ARG A 12 -9.16 1.73 -17.29
C ARG A 12 -9.91 2.22 -16.06
N ILE A 13 -10.66 3.29 -16.21
CA ILE A 13 -11.51 3.83 -15.13
C ILE A 13 -12.91 3.22 -15.24
N GLU A 14 -13.30 2.50 -14.20
CA GLU A 14 -14.59 1.79 -14.11
C GLU A 14 -15.62 2.67 -13.36
N ASP A 15 -16.09 3.73 -14.04
CA ASP A 15 -16.95 4.79 -13.52
C ASP A 15 -18.45 4.60 -13.84
N THR A 16 -18.90 3.36 -14.04
CA THR A 16 -20.32 3.06 -14.33
C THR A 16 -21.24 3.16 -13.13
N ASP A 17 -20.71 3.21 -11.90
CA ASP A 17 -21.50 3.43 -10.67
C ASP A 17 -21.47 4.91 -10.28
N GLN A 18 -22.34 5.68 -10.91
CA GLN A 18 -22.43 7.14 -10.70
C GLN A 18 -22.85 7.52 -9.26
N ALA A 19 -23.51 6.63 -8.54
CA ALA A 19 -23.92 6.88 -7.15
C ALA A 19 -22.75 6.82 -6.17
N ARG A 20 -21.67 6.13 -6.53
CA ARG A 20 -20.43 5.99 -5.74
C ARG A 20 -19.25 6.75 -6.31
N PHE A 21 -19.50 7.62 -7.26
CA PHE A 21 -18.44 8.40 -7.89
C PHE A 21 -17.76 9.34 -6.89
N VAL A 22 -16.43 9.26 -6.80
CA VAL A 22 -15.57 10.13 -5.98
C VAL A 22 -14.65 10.90 -6.93
N PRO A 23 -14.84 12.21 -7.10
CA PRO A 23 -14.11 13.00 -8.11
C PRO A 23 -12.57 12.93 -7.99
N GLU A 24 -12.05 12.78 -6.76
CA GLU A 24 -10.61 12.76 -6.48
C GLU A 24 -9.97 11.38 -6.67
N ALA A 25 -10.77 10.31 -6.74
CA ALA A 25 -10.26 8.93 -6.78
C ALA A 25 -9.41 8.64 -8.02
N GLU A 26 -9.75 9.22 -9.16
CA GLU A 26 -8.98 9.07 -10.41
C GLU A 26 -7.58 9.69 -10.27
N ALA A 27 -7.50 10.93 -9.78
CA ALA A 27 -6.23 11.62 -9.55
C ALA A 27 -5.37 10.86 -8.52
N ASP A 28 -5.99 10.31 -7.47
CA ASP A 28 -5.31 9.50 -6.45
C ASP A 28 -4.75 8.20 -7.05
N ILE A 29 -5.49 7.51 -7.94
CA ILE A 29 -5.00 6.30 -8.63
C ILE A 29 -3.78 6.63 -9.48
N MET A 30 -3.87 7.66 -10.34
CA MET A 30 -2.76 8.04 -11.23
C MET A 30 -1.54 8.50 -10.44
N THR A 31 -1.74 9.29 -9.38
CA THR A 31 -0.66 9.72 -8.48
C THR A 31 0.00 8.54 -7.77
N SER A 32 -0.79 7.58 -7.31
CA SER A 32 -0.31 6.35 -6.66
C SER A 32 0.55 5.51 -7.59
N LEU A 33 0.11 5.31 -8.84
CA LEU A 33 0.87 4.57 -9.85
C LEU A 33 2.19 5.26 -10.19
N ARG A 34 2.18 6.59 -10.40
CA ARG A 34 3.40 7.38 -10.65
C ARG A 34 4.37 7.33 -9.48
N TRP A 35 3.87 7.49 -8.26
CA TRP A 35 4.70 7.39 -7.06
C TRP A 35 5.35 6.01 -6.93
N ALA A 36 4.62 4.95 -7.28
CA ALA A 36 5.12 3.59 -7.27
C ALA A 36 6.06 3.27 -8.45
N GLY A 37 6.28 4.19 -9.39
CA GLY A 37 7.06 3.92 -10.61
C GLY A 37 6.40 2.92 -11.55
N LEU A 38 5.08 2.77 -11.47
CA LEU A 38 4.26 1.89 -12.30
C LEU A 38 3.59 2.69 -13.42
N ASP A 39 4.35 3.06 -14.42
CA ASP A 39 3.81 3.73 -15.61
C ASP A 39 2.98 2.76 -16.45
N TYR A 40 1.77 3.20 -16.83
CA TYR A 40 0.95 2.53 -17.83
C TYR A 40 1.26 3.03 -19.24
N ASP A 41 1.00 2.18 -20.22
CA ASP A 41 1.26 2.47 -21.64
C ASP A 41 0.12 3.27 -22.26
N GLU A 42 -1.13 3.01 -21.85
CA GLU A 42 -2.35 3.69 -22.30
C GLU A 42 -3.29 3.93 -21.10
N GLY A 43 -4.02 5.05 -21.12
CA GLY A 43 -4.96 5.40 -20.05
C GLY A 43 -5.65 6.74 -20.23
N PRO A 44 -6.32 7.28 -19.22
CA PRO A 44 -7.11 8.52 -19.30
C PRO A 44 -6.35 9.75 -19.80
N ASP A 45 -5.06 9.85 -19.48
CA ASP A 45 -4.15 10.95 -19.85
C ASP A 45 -3.06 10.51 -20.85
N LYS A 46 -3.17 9.29 -21.40
CA LYS A 46 -2.18 8.73 -22.32
C LYS A 46 -2.88 7.94 -23.42
N ASP A 47 -3.12 8.59 -24.53
CA ASP A 47 -3.84 8.02 -25.67
C ASP A 47 -3.16 6.77 -26.26
N GLY A 48 -3.98 5.84 -26.73
CA GLY A 48 -3.57 4.61 -27.40
C GLY A 48 -4.68 4.02 -28.23
N SER A 49 -4.49 2.78 -28.68
CA SER A 49 -5.42 2.10 -29.60
C SER A 49 -6.69 1.56 -28.94
N ASN A 50 -6.70 1.43 -27.60
CA ASN A 50 -7.77 0.75 -26.86
C ASN A 50 -8.78 1.73 -26.22
N GLY A 51 -8.63 3.03 -26.43
CA GLY A 51 -9.55 4.04 -25.89
C GLY A 51 -10.99 3.95 -26.40
N PRO A 52 -11.90 4.67 -25.76
CA PRO A 52 -11.74 5.49 -24.57
C PRO A 52 -11.58 4.64 -23.30
N TYR A 53 -10.84 5.19 -22.30
CA TYR A 53 -10.45 4.46 -21.07
C TYR A 53 -11.41 4.68 -19.91
N TYR A 54 -12.50 5.41 -20.11
CA TYR A 54 -13.60 5.55 -19.14
C TYR A 54 -14.77 4.67 -19.59
N GLN A 55 -15.27 3.81 -18.72
CA GLN A 55 -16.39 2.94 -19.05
C GLN A 55 -17.67 3.73 -19.35
N SER A 56 -17.91 4.83 -18.66
CA SER A 56 -19.04 5.73 -18.95
C SER A 56 -19.04 6.27 -20.40
N LYS A 57 -17.87 6.43 -21.02
CA LYS A 57 -17.72 6.86 -22.41
C LYS A 57 -17.88 5.75 -23.45
N ARG A 58 -18.08 4.50 -23.00
CA ARG A 58 -18.20 3.29 -23.85
C ARG A 58 -19.62 2.74 -23.93
N THR A 59 -20.61 3.46 -23.42
CA THR A 59 -22.02 3.02 -23.32
C THR A 59 -22.57 2.46 -24.63
N ALA A 60 -22.28 3.07 -25.78
CA ALA A 60 -22.71 2.58 -27.09
C ALA A 60 -22.15 1.18 -27.43
N VAL A 61 -20.94 0.88 -26.98
CA VAL A 61 -20.32 -0.44 -27.13
C VAL A 61 -21.11 -1.49 -26.32
N TYR A 62 -21.42 -1.20 -25.07
CA TYR A 62 -22.16 -2.10 -24.19
C TYR A 62 -23.59 -2.33 -24.68
N GLN A 63 -24.26 -1.27 -25.14
CA GLN A 63 -25.60 -1.38 -25.75
C GLN A 63 -25.58 -2.30 -26.98
N LYS A 64 -24.60 -2.17 -27.87
CA LYS A 64 -24.43 -3.06 -29.00
C LYS A 64 -24.19 -4.51 -28.58
N MET A 65 -23.41 -4.73 -27.53
CA MET A 65 -23.10 -6.09 -27.07
C MET A 65 -24.28 -6.73 -26.35
N VAL A 66 -24.99 -6.00 -25.50
CA VAL A 66 -26.17 -6.53 -24.83
C VAL A 66 -27.30 -6.83 -25.83
N GLN A 67 -27.41 -6.05 -26.90
CA GLN A 67 -28.39 -6.30 -27.98
C GLN A 67 -28.12 -7.67 -28.65
N LYS A 68 -26.85 -8.03 -28.91
CA LYS A 68 -26.50 -9.37 -29.41
C LYS A 68 -26.92 -10.47 -28.45
N LEU A 69 -26.77 -10.28 -27.14
CA LEU A 69 -27.21 -11.26 -26.16
C LEU A 69 -28.74 -11.42 -26.15
N LEU A 70 -29.49 -10.33 -26.30
CA LEU A 70 -30.96 -10.35 -26.42
C LEU A 70 -31.40 -11.10 -27.68
N GLU A 71 -30.80 -10.81 -28.84
CA GLU A 71 -31.10 -11.45 -30.13
C GLU A 71 -30.81 -12.96 -30.12
N ASN A 72 -29.77 -13.38 -29.40
CA ASN A 72 -29.38 -14.78 -29.28
C ASN A 72 -30.07 -15.51 -28.12
N GLY A 73 -30.96 -14.83 -27.35
CA GLY A 73 -31.66 -15.42 -26.22
C GLY A 73 -30.83 -15.65 -24.97
N HIS A 74 -29.64 -15.02 -24.88
CA HIS A 74 -28.74 -15.11 -23.75
C HIS A 74 -28.94 -13.97 -22.72
N ALA A 75 -29.82 -13.02 -23.03
CA ALA A 75 -30.29 -11.97 -22.13
C ALA A 75 -31.78 -11.70 -22.35
N TYR A 76 -32.41 -11.01 -21.41
CA TYR A 76 -33.83 -10.70 -21.46
C TYR A 76 -34.16 -9.42 -20.69
N TYR A 77 -35.26 -8.76 -21.05
CA TYR A 77 -35.80 -7.61 -20.34
C TYR A 77 -36.54 -8.06 -19.09
N ALA A 78 -36.30 -7.38 -17.95
CA ALA A 78 -36.98 -7.59 -16.69
C ALA A 78 -37.55 -6.26 -16.18
N PHE A 79 -38.84 -6.23 -15.87
CA PHE A 79 -39.63 -5.03 -15.52
C PHE A 79 -40.00 -4.99 -14.03
N ASP A 80 -39.45 -5.91 -13.24
CA ASP A 80 -39.76 -6.03 -11.81
C ASP A 80 -39.37 -4.77 -11.05
N THR A 81 -40.26 -4.24 -10.26
CA THR A 81 -39.99 -3.11 -9.37
C THR A 81 -39.13 -3.54 -8.17
N PRO A 82 -38.46 -2.62 -7.48
CA PRO A 82 -37.78 -2.94 -6.22
C PRO A 82 -38.69 -3.60 -5.19
N ALA A 83 -39.95 -3.17 -5.10
CA ALA A 83 -40.93 -3.77 -4.20
C ALA A 83 -41.28 -5.22 -4.58
N ALA A 84 -41.45 -5.51 -5.87
CA ALA A 84 -41.66 -6.88 -6.37
C ALA A 84 -40.48 -7.80 -6.10
N LEU A 85 -39.27 -7.29 -6.22
CA LEU A 85 -38.05 -8.04 -5.89
C LEU A 85 -37.94 -8.34 -4.39
N GLU A 86 -38.34 -7.41 -3.54
CA GLU A 86 -38.33 -7.61 -2.09
C GLU A 86 -39.42 -8.63 -1.67
N ASP A 87 -40.64 -8.50 -2.21
CA ASP A 87 -41.73 -9.48 -1.98
C ASP A 87 -41.29 -10.90 -2.42
N MET A 88 -40.64 -11.01 -3.58
CA MET A 88 -40.08 -12.29 -4.06
C MET A 88 -39.10 -12.87 -3.04
N ARG A 89 -38.15 -12.07 -2.53
CA ARG A 89 -37.18 -12.52 -1.53
C ARG A 89 -37.84 -13.00 -0.25
N GLU A 90 -38.75 -12.20 0.32
CA GLU A 90 -39.41 -12.58 1.56
C GLU A 90 -40.30 -13.83 1.38
N ARG A 91 -41.01 -13.98 0.26
CA ARG A 91 -41.82 -15.13 -0.05
C ARG A 91 -41.05 -16.44 -0.25
N LEU A 92 -39.83 -16.36 -0.83
CA LEU A 92 -38.99 -17.51 -1.12
C LEU A 92 -37.97 -17.81 -0.02
N LYS A 93 -37.92 -17.00 1.01
CA LYS A 93 -36.98 -17.14 2.13
C LYS A 93 -37.37 -18.34 3.01
N THR A 94 -36.43 -19.24 3.21
CA THR A 94 -36.54 -20.38 4.12
C THR A 94 -35.26 -20.51 4.94
N PRO A 95 -35.23 -21.33 6.01
CA PRO A 95 -33.99 -21.61 6.74
C PRO A 95 -32.89 -22.19 5.84
N GLU A 96 -33.25 -22.98 4.82
CA GLU A 96 -32.36 -23.61 3.86
C GLU A 96 -31.92 -22.63 2.75
N ASN A 97 -32.76 -21.62 2.45
CA ASN A 97 -32.51 -20.56 1.47
C ASN A 97 -32.74 -19.17 2.07
N PRO A 98 -31.83 -18.70 2.95
CA PRO A 98 -31.98 -17.41 3.64
C PRO A 98 -31.84 -16.18 2.74
N GLN A 99 -31.29 -16.35 1.55
CA GLN A 99 -31.08 -15.29 0.56
C GLN A 99 -31.50 -15.77 -0.85
N PRO A 100 -32.82 -15.80 -1.14
CA PRO A 100 -33.34 -16.22 -2.44
C PRO A 100 -32.80 -15.33 -3.56
N LYS A 101 -32.46 -15.96 -4.68
CA LYS A 101 -31.89 -15.33 -5.87
C LYS A 101 -32.93 -15.16 -6.95
N TYR A 102 -32.70 -14.20 -7.83
CA TYR A 102 -33.41 -14.09 -9.09
C TYR A 102 -32.70 -15.02 -10.12
N ASP A 103 -33.06 -16.26 -10.14
CA ASP A 103 -32.42 -17.33 -10.91
C ASP A 103 -33.31 -17.90 -12.03
N ALA A 104 -32.85 -18.96 -12.67
CA ALA A 104 -33.55 -19.61 -13.76
C ALA A 104 -34.97 -20.13 -13.40
N ALA A 105 -35.21 -20.51 -12.14
CA ALA A 105 -36.53 -20.94 -11.67
C ALA A 105 -37.38 -19.72 -11.29
N THR A 106 -36.83 -18.78 -10.54
CA THR A 106 -37.53 -17.59 -10.04
C THR A 106 -38.00 -16.69 -11.18
N ARG A 107 -37.23 -16.50 -12.25
CA ARG A 107 -37.60 -15.67 -13.40
C ARG A 107 -38.94 -16.06 -14.03
N LEU A 108 -39.33 -17.35 -13.95
CA LEU A 108 -40.58 -17.83 -14.51
C LEU A 108 -41.84 -17.37 -13.76
N HIS A 109 -41.64 -16.72 -12.60
CA HIS A 109 -42.71 -16.17 -11.74
C HIS A 109 -42.60 -14.66 -11.59
N MET A 110 -41.74 -14.00 -12.38
CA MET A 110 -41.46 -12.58 -12.33
C MET A 110 -41.84 -11.89 -13.64
N GLN A 111 -41.91 -10.55 -13.65
CA GLN A 111 -42.35 -9.78 -14.83
C GLN A 111 -41.18 -9.55 -15.80
N ASN A 112 -41.06 -10.38 -16.82
CA ASN A 112 -39.95 -10.32 -17.75
C ASN A 112 -40.28 -10.96 -19.11
N SER A 113 -39.29 -10.98 -20.05
CA SER A 113 -39.47 -11.52 -21.40
C SER A 113 -39.79 -13.01 -21.47
N PHE A 114 -39.66 -13.80 -20.39
CA PHE A 114 -40.05 -15.22 -20.36
C PHE A 114 -41.53 -15.39 -19.99
N THR A 115 -42.14 -14.42 -19.30
CA THR A 115 -43.50 -14.48 -18.78
C THR A 115 -44.48 -13.54 -19.50
N MET A 116 -43.95 -12.60 -20.30
CA MET A 116 -44.74 -11.63 -21.09
C MET A 116 -44.69 -12.03 -22.58
N THR A 117 -45.74 -11.63 -23.33
CA THR A 117 -45.69 -11.77 -24.79
C THR A 117 -44.70 -10.76 -25.41
N LYS A 118 -44.24 -11.05 -26.62
CA LYS A 118 -43.31 -10.11 -27.32
C LYS A 118 -43.91 -8.72 -27.53
N GLU A 119 -45.24 -8.68 -27.79
CA GLU A 119 -45.99 -7.45 -27.97
C GLU A 119 -46.05 -6.66 -26.67
N ALA A 120 -46.32 -7.31 -25.54
CA ALA A 120 -46.39 -6.67 -24.22
C ALA A 120 -44.99 -6.15 -23.78
N VAL A 121 -43.90 -6.86 -24.12
CA VAL A 121 -42.52 -6.38 -23.88
C VAL A 121 -42.23 -5.13 -24.72
N ALA A 122 -42.58 -5.16 -26.01
CA ALA A 122 -42.37 -4.01 -26.92
C ALA A 122 -43.18 -2.80 -26.48
N GLU A 123 -44.43 -2.99 -26.06
CA GLU A 123 -45.29 -1.93 -25.52
C GLU A 123 -44.71 -1.34 -24.24
N ALA A 124 -44.26 -2.17 -23.30
CA ALA A 124 -43.66 -1.72 -22.05
C ALA A 124 -42.40 -0.86 -22.31
N ILE A 125 -41.53 -1.29 -23.22
CA ILE A 125 -40.35 -0.51 -23.60
C ILE A 125 -40.75 0.82 -24.25
N THR A 126 -41.68 0.80 -25.20
CA THR A 126 -42.12 1.99 -25.94
C THR A 126 -42.84 2.99 -25.02
N SER A 127 -43.59 2.50 -24.02
CA SER A 127 -44.28 3.30 -23.01
C SER A 127 -43.30 3.85 -21.93
N GLY A 128 -42.01 3.55 -22.02
CA GLY A 128 -41.02 4.05 -21.07
C GLY A 128 -41.05 3.41 -19.69
N ILE A 129 -41.65 2.21 -19.55
CA ILE A 129 -41.60 1.47 -18.29
C ILE A 129 -40.13 1.14 -17.96
N PRO A 130 -39.64 1.47 -16.76
CA PRO A 130 -38.28 1.15 -16.37
C PRO A 130 -38.01 -0.34 -16.40
N TYR A 131 -36.88 -0.74 -16.95
CA TYR A 131 -36.43 -2.13 -17.03
C TYR A 131 -34.93 -2.26 -16.79
N VAL A 132 -34.51 -3.45 -16.47
CA VAL A 132 -33.12 -3.87 -16.51
C VAL A 132 -32.97 -5.01 -17.54
N ILE A 133 -31.75 -5.23 -18.04
CA ILE A 133 -31.47 -6.39 -18.87
C ILE A 133 -30.67 -7.37 -18.02
N ARG A 134 -31.19 -8.61 -17.91
CA ARG A 134 -30.58 -9.69 -17.16
C ARG A 134 -30.00 -10.75 -18.07
N MET A 135 -28.94 -11.39 -17.60
CA MET A 135 -28.37 -12.57 -18.22
C MET A 135 -29.34 -13.75 -18.07
N ALA A 136 -29.59 -14.48 -19.14
CA ALA A 136 -30.38 -15.71 -19.12
C ALA A 136 -29.47 -16.91 -18.83
N LEU A 137 -29.28 -17.25 -17.56
CA LEU A 137 -28.45 -18.39 -17.18
C LEU A 137 -29.16 -19.70 -17.57
N PRO A 138 -28.45 -20.68 -18.15
CA PRO A 138 -28.97 -22.02 -18.36
C PRO A 138 -29.18 -22.71 -17.00
N ALA A 139 -30.33 -23.36 -16.82
CA ALA A 139 -30.57 -24.15 -15.62
C ALA A 139 -29.76 -25.46 -15.64
N HIS A 140 -29.46 -25.99 -14.46
CA HIS A 140 -28.83 -27.31 -14.26
C HIS A 140 -27.56 -27.54 -15.09
N THR A 141 -26.75 -26.49 -15.24
CA THR A 141 -25.49 -26.54 -15.99
C THR A 141 -24.32 -26.33 -15.03
N THR A 142 -23.27 -27.15 -15.18
CA THR A 142 -22.02 -26.94 -14.42
C THR A 142 -21.00 -26.25 -15.31
N VAL A 143 -20.41 -25.17 -14.81
CA VAL A 143 -19.32 -24.46 -15.45
C VAL A 143 -18.01 -24.95 -14.85
N HIS A 144 -17.15 -25.50 -15.69
CA HIS A 144 -15.82 -25.99 -15.34
C HIS A 144 -14.78 -25.01 -15.87
N PHE A 145 -13.78 -24.71 -15.09
CA PHE A 145 -12.65 -23.90 -15.53
C PHE A 145 -11.41 -24.14 -14.68
N HIS A 146 -10.26 -23.91 -15.29
CA HIS A 146 -8.98 -23.91 -14.59
C HIS A 146 -8.64 -22.50 -14.13
N ASP A 147 -8.40 -22.35 -12.82
CA ASP A 147 -7.85 -21.13 -12.23
C ASP A 147 -6.37 -21.35 -11.92
N GLN A 148 -5.51 -20.41 -12.34
CA GLN A 148 -4.07 -20.57 -12.22
C GLN A 148 -3.55 -20.67 -10.77
N VAL A 149 -4.34 -20.22 -9.79
CA VAL A 149 -4.01 -20.30 -8.37
C VAL A 149 -4.83 -21.39 -7.67
N ARG A 150 -6.13 -21.49 -7.98
CA ARG A 150 -7.07 -22.40 -7.29
C ARG A 150 -7.15 -23.79 -7.92
N GLY A 151 -6.61 -23.98 -9.13
CA GLY A 151 -6.70 -25.22 -9.89
C GLY A 151 -8.07 -25.41 -10.55
N GLU A 152 -8.53 -26.62 -10.62
CA GLU A 152 -9.84 -26.96 -11.23
C GLU A 152 -10.99 -26.51 -10.34
N VAL A 153 -11.91 -25.74 -10.92
CA VAL A 153 -13.08 -25.20 -10.25
C VAL A 153 -14.35 -25.58 -11.00
N GLU A 154 -15.35 -26.03 -10.25
CA GLU A 154 -16.67 -26.41 -10.76
C GLU A 154 -17.74 -25.67 -10.00
N ILE A 155 -18.64 -24.97 -10.70
CA ILE A 155 -19.76 -24.26 -10.08
C ILE A 155 -21.02 -24.50 -10.89
N SER A 156 -22.08 -24.97 -10.22
CA SER A 156 -23.41 -25.12 -10.83
C SER A 156 -24.07 -23.75 -11.03
N THR A 157 -24.73 -23.56 -12.18
CA THR A 157 -25.56 -22.39 -12.45
C THR A 157 -26.74 -22.26 -11.50
N ASP A 158 -27.19 -23.35 -10.88
CA ASP A 158 -28.23 -23.33 -9.85
C ASP A 158 -27.81 -22.58 -8.59
N GLN A 159 -26.52 -22.35 -8.40
CA GLN A 159 -25.97 -21.52 -7.33
C GLN A 159 -25.84 -20.04 -7.70
N LEU A 160 -26.18 -19.67 -8.94
CA LEU A 160 -26.01 -18.32 -9.48
C LEU A 160 -27.36 -17.61 -9.65
N ASP A 161 -27.33 -16.29 -9.70
CA ASP A 161 -28.46 -15.45 -10.07
C ASP A 161 -28.35 -15.00 -11.54
N ASP A 162 -29.50 -14.71 -12.16
CA ASP A 162 -29.57 -14.06 -13.46
C ASP A 162 -29.09 -12.60 -13.30
N GLN A 163 -27.79 -12.43 -13.46
CA GLN A 163 -27.11 -11.15 -13.21
C GLN A 163 -27.68 -10.02 -14.07
N VAL A 164 -27.93 -8.86 -13.45
CA VAL A 164 -28.22 -7.63 -14.21
C VAL A 164 -26.98 -7.29 -15.04
N LEU A 165 -27.13 -7.16 -16.34
CA LEU A 165 -26.11 -6.75 -17.29
C LEU A 165 -26.18 -5.24 -17.57
N MET A 166 -27.40 -4.74 -17.82
CA MET A 166 -27.66 -3.30 -18.03
C MET A 166 -28.65 -2.81 -17.00
N LYS A 167 -28.35 -1.71 -16.36
CA LYS A 167 -29.18 -1.02 -15.39
C LYS A 167 -30.27 -0.20 -16.07
N SER A 168 -31.29 0.23 -15.33
CA SER A 168 -32.39 1.07 -15.83
C SER A 168 -31.94 2.48 -16.27
N ASP A 169 -30.78 2.94 -15.82
CA ASP A 169 -30.15 4.19 -16.27
C ASP A 169 -29.43 4.06 -17.62
N GLY A 170 -29.40 2.86 -18.22
CA GLY A 170 -28.73 2.56 -19.49
C GLY A 170 -27.23 2.31 -19.38
N LEU A 171 -26.67 2.30 -18.16
CA LEU A 171 -25.27 1.94 -17.93
C LEU A 171 -25.13 0.44 -17.65
N PRO A 172 -24.01 -0.17 -18.02
CA PRO A 172 -23.73 -1.56 -17.71
C PRO A 172 -23.42 -1.75 -16.23
N THR A 173 -23.63 -2.97 -15.76
CA THR A 173 -22.99 -3.41 -14.51
C THR A 173 -21.54 -3.81 -14.77
N TYR A 174 -20.76 -3.94 -13.70
CA TYR A 174 -19.39 -4.45 -13.74
C TYR A 174 -19.27 -5.75 -14.57
N HIS A 175 -20.21 -6.68 -14.44
CA HIS A 175 -20.15 -7.99 -15.07
C HIS A 175 -20.17 -7.93 -16.61
N LEU A 176 -20.99 -7.06 -17.21
CA LEU A 176 -20.98 -6.88 -18.65
C LEU A 176 -19.79 -6.02 -19.10
N ALA A 177 -19.57 -4.90 -18.40
CA ALA A 177 -18.56 -3.93 -18.80
C ALA A 177 -17.16 -4.54 -18.83
N ASN A 178 -16.79 -5.25 -17.76
CA ASN A 178 -15.44 -5.81 -17.66
C ASN A 178 -15.19 -6.90 -18.73
N VAL A 179 -16.16 -7.81 -18.97
CA VAL A 179 -16.01 -8.86 -19.98
C VAL A 179 -15.87 -8.28 -21.40
N VAL A 180 -16.69 -7.27 -21.71
CA VAL A 180 -16.64 -6.59 -23.03
C VAL A 180 -15.32 -5.86 -23.21
N ASP A 181 -14.90 -5.12 -22.20
CA ASP A 181 -13.68 -4.32 -22.26
C ASP A 181 -12.43 -5.19 -22.25
N ASP A 182 -12.38 -6.23 -21.41
CA ASP A 182 -11.27 -7.17 -21.37
C ASP A 182 -11.07 -7.84 -22.74
N HIS A 183 -12.15 -8.23 -23.41
CA HIS A 183 -12.05 -8.78 -24.76
C HIS A 183 -11.58 -7.74 -25.77
N LEU A 184 -12.20 -6.56 -25.81
CA LEU A 184 -11.90 -5.53 -26.81
C LEU A 184 -10.53 -4.86 -26.61
N MET A 185 -10.03 -4.82 -25.37
CA MET A 185 -8.71 -4.30 -25.00
C MET A 185 -7.63 -5.38 -25.01
N GLY A 186 -7.96 -6.65 -25.37
CA GLY A 186 -7.00 -7.74 -25.50
C GLY A 186 -6.40 -8.21 -24.18
N ILE A 187 -7.14 -8.12 -23.07
CA ILE A 187 -6.68 -8.62 -21.77
C ILE A 187 -6.47 -10.12 -21.83
N THR A 188 -5.29 -10.55 -21.43
CA THR A 188 -4.88 -11.97 -21.50
C THR A 188 -5.07 -12.70 -20.18
N HIS A 189 -4.97 -12.00 -19.05
CA HIS A 189 -5.06 -12.56 -17.71
C HIS A 189 -5.92 -11.66 -16.82
N VAL A 190 -6.85 -12.25 -16.07
CA VAL A 190 -7.63 -11.59 -15.03
C VAL A 190 -7.10 -12.05 -13.68
N ILE A 191 -6.39 -11.15 -13.00
CA ILE A 191 -5.82 -11.38 -11.67
C ILE A 191 -6.59 -10.51 -10.67
N ARG A 192 -7.28 -11.15 -9.70
CA ARG A 192 -8.14 -10.44 -8.73
C ARG A 192 -8.28 -11.23 -7.42
N GLY A 193 -8.88 -10.64 -6.40
CA GLY A 193 -9.13 -11.31 -5.13
C GLY A 193 -10.10 -12.49 -5.24
N GLU A 194 -9.94 -13.49 -4.41
CA GLU A 194 -10.75 -14.73 -4.41
C GLU A 194 -12.24 -14.49 -4.13
N GLU A 195 -12.62 -13.35 -3.55
CA GLU A 195 -14.01 -12.95 -3.37
C GLU A 195 -14.79 -12.84 -4.69
N TRP A 196 -14.09 -12.73 -5.83
CA TRP A 196 -14.68 -12.70 -7.16
C TRP A 196 -14.81 -14.07 -7.81
N LEU A 197 -14.24 -15.13 -7.21
CA LEU A 197 -14.29 -16.50 -7.75
C LEU A 197 -15.73 -16.97 -8.03
N PRO A 198 -16.75 -16.71 -7.14
CA PRO A 198 -18.13 -17.10 -7.43
C PRO A 198 -18.77 -16.38 -8.62
N SER A 199 -18.21 -15.25 -9.07
CA SER A 199 -18.69 -14.51 -10.25
C SER A 199 -18.08 -15.00 -11.57
N THR A 200 -16.98 -15.75 -11.51
CA THR A 200 -16.24 -16.21 -12.70
C THR A 200 -17.08 -17.04 -13.66
N PRO A 201 -17.95 -17.95 -13.21
CA PRO A 201 -18.82 -18.69 -14.13
C PRO A 201 -19.74 -17.79 -14.97
N LYS A 202 -20.24 -16.70 -14.42
CA LYS A 202 -21.05 -15.71 -15.15
C LYS A 202 -20.23 -15.05 -16.26
N HIS A 203 -18.98 -14.69 -15.97
CA HIS A 203 -18.09 -14.10 -16.97
C HIS A 203 -17.73 -15.09 -18.05
N LEU A 204 -17.41 -16.35 -17.71
CA LEU A 204 -17.12 -17.41 -18.67
C LEU A 204 -18.32 -17.69 -19.59
N LEU A 205 -19.53 -17.71 -19.05
CA LEU A 205 -20.75 -17.84 -19.85
C LEU A 205 -20.95 -16.63 -20.77
N LEU A 206 -20.64 -15.40 -20.34
CA LEU A 206 -20.67 -14.24 -21.24
C LEU A 206 -19.66 -14.37 -22.38
N TYR A 207 -18.41 -14.78 -22.12
CA TYR A 207 -17.44 -15.08 -23.18
C TYR A 207 -17.99 -16.14 -24.15
N HIS A 208 -18.56 -17.23 -23.62
CA HIS A 208 -19.16 -18.28 -24.44
C HIS A 208 -20.32 -17.76 -25.29
N PHE A 209 -21.24 -16.97 -24.73
CA PHE A 209 -22.39 -16.42 -25.45
C PHE A 209 -22.01 -15.43 -26.54
N PHE A 210 -20.89 -14.72 -26.37
CA PHE A 210 -20.31 -13.87 -27.40
C PHE A 210 -19.50 -14.65 -28.44
N GLY A 211 -19.19 -15.93 -28.21
CA GLY A 211 -18.29 -16.70 -29.04
C GLY A 211 -16.82 -16.30 -28.92
N TRP A 212 -16.44 -15.72 -27.78
CA TRP A 212 -15.10 -15.24 -27.51
C TRP A 212 -14.29 -16.24 -26.69
N LYS A 213 -12.96 -16.21 -26.90
CA LYS A 213 -12.04 -16.93 -26.02
C LYS A 213 -11.92 -16.14 -24.71
N ALA A 214 -12.11 -16.81 -23.57
CA ALA A 214 -11.91 -16.22 -22.26
C ALA A 214 -10.41 -16.02 -21.97
N PRO A 215 -10.04 -15.01 -21.15
CA PRO A 215 -8.69 -14.86 -20.61
C PRO A 215 -8.38 -15.96 -19.59
N GLU A 216 -7.12 -16.05 -19.20
CA GLU A 216 -6.70 -16.85 -18.05
C GLU A 216 -7.14 -16.17 -16.75
N PHE A 217 -7.58 -16.97 -15.76
CA PHE A 217 -8.00 -16.45 -14.45
C PHE A 217 -7.03 -16.86 -13.35
N ALA A 218 -6.76 -15.93 -12.43
CA ALA A 218 -5.96 -16.16 -11.24
C ALA A 218 -6.60 -15.45 -10.04
N HIS A 219 -7.16 -16.20 -9.10
CA HIS A 219 -7.80 -15.65 -7.92
C HIS A 219 -6.85 -15.69 -6.73
N LEU A 220 -6.40 -14.48 -6.32
CA LEU A 220 -5.45 -14.27 -5.24
C LEU A 220 -6.07 -14.56 -3.87
N PRO A 221 -5.31 -15.12 -2.92
CA PRO A 221 -5.77 -15.31 -1.56
C PRO A 221 -6.05 -13.99 -0.86
N LEU A 222 -6.87 -14.03 0.21
CA LEU A 222 -7.16 -12.86 1.02
C LEU A 222 -5.91 -12.41 1.79
N ILE A 223 -5.75 -11.10 1.88
CA ILE A 223 -4.86 -10.49 2.87
C ILE A 223 -5.57 -10.51 4.23
N LEU A 224 -4.90 -11.07 5.24
CA LEU A 224 -5.43 -11.25 6.57
C LEU A 224 -4.92 -10.15 7.51
N SER A 225 -5.79 -9.72 8.42
CA SER A 225 -5.43 -8.83 9.52
C SER A 225 -4.44 -9.51 10.47
N PRO A 226 -3.55 -8.76 11.15
CA PRO A 226 -2.76 -9.28 12.26
C PRO A 226 -3.57 -9.98 13.35
N SER A 227 -4.81 -9.57 13.56
CA SER A 227 -5.77 -10.20 14.49
C SER A 227 -6.57 -11.36 13.89
N GLY A 228 -6.30 -11.75 12.64
CA GLY A 228 -6.99 -12.81 11.92
C GLY A 228 -8.21 -12.34 11.11
N GLY A 229 -8.62 -13.19 10.16
CA GLY A 229 -9.69 -12.93 9.20
C GLY A 229 -9.32 -11.85 8.17
N LYS A 230 -10.19 -11.60 7.18
CA LYS A 230 -9.94 -10.66 6.07
C LYS A 230 -9.56 -9.26 6.60
N LEU A 231 -8.50 -8.67 6.06
CA LEU A 231 -8.11 -7.28 6.31
C LEU A 231 -9.13 -6.34 5.65
N SER A 232 -10.07 -5.86 6.44
CA SER A 232 -11.04 -4.83 6.03
C SER A 232 -10.50 -3.44 6.41
N LYS A 233 -11.06 -2.37 5.82
CA LYS A 233 -10.71 -0.98 6.17
C LYS A 233 -10.75 -0.75 7.68
N ARG A 234 -11.84 -1.15 8.35
CA ARG A 234 -11.98 -1.02 9.81
C ARG A 234 -10.87 -1.75 10.58
N LYS A 235 -10.56 -3.01 10.20
CA LYS A 235 -9.49 -3.77 10.86
C LYS A 235 -8.10 -3.20 10.58
N ALA A 236 -7.89 -2.59 9.42
CA ALA A 236 -6.66 -1.90 9.10
C ALA A 236 -6.48 -0.66 9.98
N GLU A 237 -7.52 0.17 10.11
CA GLU A 237 -7.55 1.34 11.00
C GLU A 237 -7.29 0.94 12.46
N GLU A 238 -7.99 -0.10 12.97
CA GLU A 238 -7.78 -0.65 14.34
C GLU A 238 -6.33 -1.14 14.57
N ALA A 239 -5.66 -1.62 13.53
CA ALA A 239 -4.28 -2.11 13.59
C ALA A 239 -3.23 -1.02 13.22
N GLY A 240 -3.64 0.21 12.93
CA GLY A 240 -2.75 1.30 12.48
C GLY A 240 -2.11 1.02 11.12
N ILE A 241 -2.78 0.23 10.27
CA ILE A 241 -2.33 -0.08 8.90
C ILE A 241 -2.94 0.95 7.96
N PRO A 242 -2.15 1.70 7.17
CA PRO A 242 -2.66 2.59 6.16
C PRO A 242 -3.54 1.85 5.14
N VAL A 243 -4.67 2.45 4.74
CA VAL A 243 -5.63 1.82 3.83
C VAL A 243 -5.56 2.35 2.40
N SER A 244 -4.88 3.47 2.18
CA SER A 244 -4.67 4.08 0.87
C SER A 244 -3.18 4.33 0.61
N VAL A 245 -2.79 4.33 -0.67
CA VAL A 245 -1.39 4.66 -1.05
C VAL A 245 -1.01 6.07 -0.56
N LYS A 246 -1.94 7.01 -0.57
CA LYS A 246 -1.74 8.36 -0.05
C LYS A 246 -1.32 8.36 1.43
N GLU A 247 -1.91 7.51 2.26
CA GLU A 247 -1.51 7.35 3.66
C GLU A 247 -0.11 6.75 3.81
N TYR A 248 0.29 5.79 2.95
CA TYR A 248 1.68 5.28 2.94
C TYR A 248 2.67 6.37 2.53
N ILE A 249 2.34 7.21 1.54
CA ILE A 249 3.16 8.37 1.15
C ILE A 249 3.32 9.32 2.33
N GLN A 250 2.22 9.68 2.99
CA GLN A 250 2.21 10.59 4.15
C GLN A 250 2.97 10.03 5.35
N ALA A 251 2.92 8.71 5.54
CA ALA A 251 3.69 8.02 6.57
C ALA A 251 5.20 7.92 6.25
N GLY A 252 5.62 8.29 5.05
CA GLY A 252 7.03 8.32 4.64
C GLY A 252 7.59 6.98 4.18
N TYR A 253 6.73 6.07 3.68
CA TYR A 253 7.20 4.84 3.07
C TYR A 253 7.86 5.08 1.71
N GLU A 254 8.93 4.35 1.44
CA GLU A 254 9.57 4.30 0.12
C GLU A 254 8.71 3.46 -0.84
N PRO A 255 8.51 3.91 -2.10
CA PRO A 255 7.71 3.16 -3.07
C PRO A 255 8.26 1.75 -3.33
N ASP A 256 9.58 1.61 -3.46
CA ASP A 256 10.23 0.31 -3.66
C ASP A 256 9.97 -0.66 -2.49
N ALA A 257 9.97 -0.13 -1.25
CA ALA A 257 9.70 -0.93 -0.05
C ALA A 257 8.26 -1.47 -0.04
N LEU A 258 7.29 -0.61 -0.35
CA LEU A 258 5.89 -1.01 -0.42
C LEU A 258 5.64 -2.02 -1.55
N LEU A 259 6.18 -1.77 -2.74
CA LEU A 259 6.04 -2.68 -3.89
C LEU A 259 6.67 -4.04 -3.62
N ASN A 260 7.88 -4.08 -3.08
CA ASN A 260 8.56 -5.35 -2.76
C ASN A 260 7.78 -6.13 -1.69
N PHE A 261 7.35 -5.45 -0.63
CA PHE A 261 6.54 -6.07 0.42
C PHE A 261 5.23 -6.65 -0.14
N LEU A 262 4.48 -5.87 -0.94
CA LEU A 262 3.23 -6.32 -1.55
C LEU A 262 3.45 -7.47 -2.55
N ALA A 263 4.54 -7.46 -3.32
CA ALA A 263 4.86 -8.54 -4.24
C ALA A 263 5.06 -9.86 -3.51
N LEU A 264 5.74 -9.86 -2.37
CA LEU A 264 5.97 -11.07 -1.56
C LEU A 264 4.80 -11.42 -0.62
N LEU A 265 3.76 -10.60 -0.61
CA LEU A 265 2.55 -10.86 0.18
C LEU A 265 1.66 -11.87 -0.57
N GLY A 266 1.97 -13.16 -0.41
CA GLY A 266 1.26 -14.26 -1.06
C GLY A 266 1.90 -14.82 -2.32
N TRP A 267 3.05 -14.31 -2.73
CA TRP A 267 3.88 -14.86 -3.81
C TRP A 267 5.28 -15.20 -3.30
N ASN A 268 5.93 -16.21 -3.91
CA ASN A 268 7.27 -16.67 -3.54
C ASN A 268 8.16 -16.80 -4.78
N PRO A 269 9.36 -16.18 -4.81
CA PRO A 269 10.28 -16.28 -5.94
C PRO A 269 10.88 -17.69 -6.14
N GLY A 270 10.79 -18.56 -5.12
CA GLY A 270 11.41 -19.89 -5.10
C GLY A 270 12.90 -19.83 -4.73
N THR A 271 13.35 -18.73 -4.18
CA THR A 271 14.70 -18.49 -3.63
C THR A 271 14.57 -17.79 -2.28
N ASP A 272 15.68 -17.64 -1.57
CA ASP A 272 15.75 -16.90 -0.28
C ASP A 272 15.88 -15.38 -0.48
N GLN A 273 15.86 -14.89 -1.72
CA GLN A 273 15.93 -13.46 -2.01
C GLN A 273 14.65 -12.77 -1.54
N GLU A 274 14.80 -11.73 -0.72
CA GLU A 274 13.69 -10.91 -0.21
C GLU A 274 13.69 -9.48 -0.77
N ILE A 275 14.81 -8.99 -1.29
CA ILE A 275 14.95 -7.62 -1.81
C ILE A 275 15.01 -7.65 -3.33
N PHE A 276 14.09 -6.93 -3.96
CA PHE A 276 13.93 -6.89 -5.41
C PHE A 276 13.65 -5.48 -5.91
N SER A 277 14.35 -5.04 -6.91
CA SER A 277 13.88 -3.95 -7.76
C SER A 277 12.62 -4.36 -8.55
N VAL A 278 11.87 -3.40 -9.05
CA VAL A 278 10.69 -3.66 -9.92
C VAL A 278 11.10 -4.44 -11.18
N SER A 279 12.30 -4.20 -11.71
CA SER A 279 12.81 -4.93 -12.88
C SER A 279 13.09 -6.40 -12.55
N GLU A 280 13.77 -6.68 -11.44
CA GLU A 280 14.02 -8.05 -10.98
C GLU A 280 12.70 -8.79 -10.66
N LEU A 281 11.74 -8.11 -10.01
CA LEU A 281 10.40 -8.67 -9.80
C LEU A 281 9.73 -9.04 -11.12
N ALA A 282 9.83 -8.18 -12.15
CA ALA A 282 9.27 -8.46 -13.46
C ALA A 282 9.92 -9.68 -14.11
N GLU A 283 11.22 -9.89 -13.95
CA GLU A 283 11.95 -11.02 -14.50
C GLU A 283 11.58 -12.36 -13.86
N VAL A 284 11.35 -12.38 -12.55
CA VAL A 284 11.13 -13.64 -11.81
C VAL A 284 9.66 -13.95 -11.53
N PHE A 285 8.77 -12.97 -11.69
CA PHE A 285 7.35 -13.13 -11.36
C PHE A 285 6.69 -14.25 -12.18
N SER A 286 5.95 -15.11 -11.50
CA SER A 286 5.15 -16.18 -12.12
C SER A 286 3.84 -16.35 -11.34
N VAL A 287 2.71 -16.37 -12.04
CA VAL A 287 1.39 -16.61 -11.45
C VAL A 287 1.34 -17.97 -10.76
N ALA A 288 2.01 -18.98 -11.32
CA ALA A 288 2.07 -20.34 -10.76
C ALA A 288 2.75 -20.42 -9.36
N ARG A 289 3.43 -19.37 -8.94
CA ARG A 289 4.07 -19.29 -7.61
C ARG A 289 3.26 -18.49 -6.60
N ILE A 290 2.05 -18.09 -6.93
CA ILE A 290 1.13 -17.46 -5.99
C ILE A 290 0.57 -18.55 -5.07
N GLY A 291 0.66 -18.31 -3.76
CA GLY A 291 0.14 -19.22 -2.73
C GLY A 291 -1.40 -19.25 -2.73
N GLN A 292 -1.97 -20.35 -2.27
CA GLN A 292 -3.44 -20.52 -2.17
C GLN A 292 -4.01 -20.03 -0.84
N SER A 293 -3.19 -19.98 0.21
CA SER A 293 -3.61 -19.62 1.57
C SER A 293 -3.56 -18.12 1.79
N GLY A 294 -4.49 -17.60 2.61
CA GLY A 294 -4.46 -16.20 3.05
C GLY A 294 -3.16 -15.86 3.76
N VAL A 295 -2.67 -14.64 3.55
CA VAL A 295 -1.39 -14.16 4.06
C VAL A 295 -1.61 -13.01 5.03
N GLN A 296 -1.00 -13.11 6.22
CA GLN A 296 -1.11 -12.10 7.26
C GLN A 296 -0.26 -10.86 6.92
N PHE A 297 -0.88 -9.69 7.01
CA PHE A 297 -0.18 -8.42 6.84
C PHE A 297 0.69 -8.12 8.07
N SER A 298 1.97 -7.83 7.86
CA SER A 298 2.93 -7.51 8.93
C SER A 298 3.50 -6.11 8.76
N MET A 299 3.11 -5.20 9.66
CA MET A 299 3.67 -3.83 9.69
C MET A 299 5.17 -3.84 10.02
N ASP A 300 5.62 -4.75 10.89
CA ASP A 300 7.03 -4.82 11.26
C ASP A 300 7.89 -5.24 10.05
N LYS A 301 7.39 -6.21 9.26
CA LYS A 301 8.09 -6.60 8.03
C LYS A 301 8.11 -5.46 7.00
N LEU A 302 7.02 -4.70 6.85
CA LEU A 302 6.98 -3.55 5.95
C LEU A 302 7.95 -2.44 6.42
N LYS A 303 8.02 -2.14 7.72
CA LYS A 303 9.00 -1.20 8.29
C LYS A 303 10.43 -1.68 8.05
N TRP A 304 10.68 -2.97 8.19
CA TRP A 304 11.99 -3.55 7.89
C TRP A 304 12.38 -3.33 6.41
N TYR A 305 11.46 -3.56 5.47
CA TYR A 305 11.68 -3.22 4.05
C TYR A 305 11.99 -1.73 3.89
N ASN A 306 11.22 -0.86 4.53
CA ASN A 306 11.41 0.58 4.41
C ASN A 306 12.81 1.01 4.89
N ALA A 307 13.24 0.53 6.04
CA ALA A 307 14.59 0.78 6.55
C ALA A 307 15.67 0.25 5.60
N HIS A 308 15.45 -0.93 4.98
CA HIS A 308 16.40 -1.50 4.03
C HIS A 308 16.57 -0.61 2.79
N TYR A 309 15.47 -0.16 2.19
CA TYR A 309 15.51 0.70 1.01
C TYR A 309 16.08 2.09 1.32
N LEU A 310 15.81 2.66 2.51
CA LEU A 310 16.46 3.91 2.94
C LEU A 310 17.99 3.76 3.06
N ARG A 311 18.48 2.62 3.58
CA ARG A 311 19.93 2.33 3.62
C ARG A 311 20.57 2.19 2.24
N MET A 312 19.83 1.78 1.23
CA MET A 312 20.31 1.69 -0.15
C MET A 312 20.40 3.05 -0.85
N ARG A 313 19.73 4.09 -0.34
CA ARG A 313 19.78 5.43 -0.92
C ARG A 313 21.17 6.05 -0.72
N SER A 314 21.61 6.84 -1.67
CA SER A 314 22.78 7.69 -1.48
C SER A 314 22.52 8.72 -0.36
N VAL A 315 23.56 9.21 0.26
CA VAL A 315 23.47 10.23 1.31
C VAL A 315 22.73 11.49 0.82
N ALA A 316 22.95 11.88 -0.44
CA ALA A 316 22.25 13.02 -1.04
C ALA A 316 20.75 12.77 -1.22
N GLU A 317 20.36 11.60 -1.72
CA GLU A 317 18.95 11.22 -1.86
C GLU A 317 18.25 11.15 -0.50
N LEU A 318 18.91 10.61 0.53
CA LEU A 318 18.34 10.56 1.88
C LEU A 318 18.23 11.97 2.48
N ALA A 319 19.21 12.85 2.26
CA ALA A 319 19.16 14.24 2.69
C ALA A 319 17.94 14.98 2.13
N GLU A 320 17.63 14.79 0.83
CA GLU A 320 16.42 15.36 0.22
C GLU A 320 15.12 14.84 0.87
N ARG A 321 15.09 13.57 1.27
CA ARG A 321 13.93 12.98 1.97
C ARG A 321 13.79 13.50 3.39
N ILE A 322 14.88 13.85 4.05
CA ILE A 322 14.90 14.42 5.41
C ILE A 322 14.48 15.89 5.39
N ARG A 323 14.82 16.64 4.34
CA ARG A 323 14.59 18.11 4.23
C ARG A 323 13.18 18.56 4.64
N PRO A 324 12.08 17.99 4.12
CA PRO A 324 10.73 18.46 4.49
C PRO A 324 10.42 18.27 5.96
N PHE A 325 10.97 17.24 6.59
CA PHE A 325 10.78 17.00 8.03
C PHE A 325 11.61 17.96 8.89
N ALA A 326 12.83 18.32 8.45
CA ALA A 326 13.63 19.35 9.09
C ALA A 326 12.92 20.71 9.03
N LEU A 327 12.42 21.10 7.86
CA LEU A 327 11.67 22.35 7.69
C LEU A 327 10.40 22.37 8.54
N ALA A 328 9.64 21.27 8.59
CA ALA A 328 8.44 21.16 9.42
C ALA A 328 8.74 21.26 10.93
N ALA A 329 9.95 20.85 11.35
CA ALA A 329 10.43 21.01 12.71
C ALA A 329 11.04 22.41 13.00
N GLY A 330 11.03 23.31 12.00
CA GLY A 330 11.56 24.67 12.14
C GLY A 330 13.06 24.80 11.86
N HIS A 331 13.69 23.77 11.29
CA HIS A 331 15.13 23.76 10.98
C HIS A 331 15.35 23.96 9.48
N ASP A 332 15.75 25.17 9.08
CA ASP A 332 16.18 25.46 7.71
C ASP A 332 17.68 25.14 7.57
N LEU A 333 17.98 23.93 7.12
CA LEU A 333 19.33 23.37 7.07
C LEU A 333 19.93 23.47 5.68
N SER A 334 21.24 23.72 5.62
CA SER A 334 22.01 23.64 4.38
C SER A 334 22.04 22.20 3.86
N GLU A 335 22.26 22.04 2.55
CA GLU A 335 22.45 20.73 1.90
C GLU A 335 23.54 19.92 2.61
N SER A 336 24.67 20.54 2.94
CA SER A 336 25.78 19.88 3.64
C SER A 336 25.37 19.40 5.04
N SER A 337 24.58 20.19 5.79
CA SER A 337 24.08 19.79 7.11
C SER A 337 23.11 18.61 7.01
N LEU A 338 22.20 18.62 6.04
CA LEU A 338 21.28 17.51 5.80
C LEU A 338 22.03 16.22 5.42
N GLN A 339 23.09 16.30 4.59
CA GLN A 339 23.92 15.15 4.25
C GLN A 339 24.68 14.59 5.46
N VAL A 340 25.14 15.45 6.39
CA VAL A 340 25.75 14.98 7.64
C VAL A 340 24.72 14.23 8.49
N ILE A 341 23.51 14.77 8.65
CA ILE A 341 22.43 14.09 9.39
C ILE A 341 22.07 12.77 8.71
N ALA A 342 21.92 12.76 7.38
CA ALA A 342 21.62 11.55 6.61
C ALA A 342 22.66 10.45 6.88
N ARG A 343 23.95 10.77 6.81
CA ARG A 343 25.05 9.83 7.07
C ARG A 343 25.01 9.30 8.51
N MET A 344 24.79 10.16 9.48
CA MET A 344 24.73 9.76 10.89
C MET A 344 23.53 8.84 11.20
N MET A 345 22.40 9.06 10.53
CA MET A 345 21.14 8.42 10.90
C MET A 345 20.72 7.25 9.99
N GLN A 346 21.27 7.12 8.78
CA GLN A 346 20.88 6.16 7.75
C GLN A 346 20.73 4.72 8.26
N GLU A 347 21.66 4.24 9.08
CA GLU A 347 21.62 2.89 9.64
C GLU A 347 20.67 2.72 10.84
N ARG A 348 20.04 3.82 11.30
CA ARG A 348 19.33 3.87 12.58
C ARG A 348 17.86 4.19 12.45
N ILE A 349 17.39 4.48 11.24
CA ILE A 349 16.02 4.94 10.97
C ILE A 349 15.26 3.96 10.10
N HIS A 350 13.96 3.93 10.30
CA HIS A 350 12.99 3.23 9.45
C HIS A 350 12.26 4.20 8.52
N PHE A 351 12.21 5.48 8.90
CA PHE A 351 11.58 6.56 8.15
C PHE A 351 12.49 7.79 8.13
N ALA A 352 12.48 8.54 7.03
CA ALA A 352 13.29 9.76 6.91
C ALA A 352 12.97 10.80 8.00
N SER A 353 11.72 10.86 8.49
CA SER A 353 11.30 11.72 9.60
C SER A 353 12.05 11.42 10.92
N GLU A 354 12.43 10.15 11.12
CA GLU A 354 13.13 9.72 12.32
C GLU A 354 14.55 10.31 12.42
N ALA A 355 15.13 10.74 11.30
CA ALA A 355 16.43 11.42 11.31
C ALA A 355 16.40 12.74 12.11
N ILE A 356 15.23 13.36 12.24
CA ILE A 356 15.02 14.56 13.04
C ILE A 356 14.48 14.19 14.43
N THR A 357 13.42 13.38 14.48
CA THR A 357 12.73 13.06 15.74
C THR A 357 13.54 12.19 16.70
N HIS A 358 14.43 11.34 16.18
CA HIS A 358 15.32 10.51 17.00
C HIS A 358 16.67 11.16 17.31
N ALA A 359 16.92 12.34 16.77
CA ALA A 359 18.15 13.09 17.00
C ALA A 359 17.92 14.54 17.46
N PRO A 360 17.03 14.79 18.45
CA PRO A 360 16.78 16.17 18.94
C PRO A 360 18.06 16.81 19.50
N PHE A 361 19.00 16.02 19.96
CA PHE A 361 20.31 16.48 20.45
C PHE A 361 21.15 17.20 19.39
N LEU A 362 20.84 17.07 18.11
CA LEU A 362 21.53 17.84 17.06
C LEU A 362 21.11 19.32 17.08
N PHE A 363 19.94 19.63 17.60
CA PHE A 363 19.32 20.96 17.56
C PHE A 363 19.20 21.61 18.95
N GLU A 364 18.98 20.79 19.98
CA GLU A 364 18.68 21.24 21.31
C GLU A 364 19.63 20.62 22.35
N GLU A 365 19.84 21.30 23.46
CA GLU A 365 20.58 20.72 24.58
C GLU A 365 19.73 19.67 25.33
N PRO A 366 20.34 18.59 25.83
CA PRO A 366 19.60 17.56 26.53
C PRO A 366 19.05 18.10 27.87
N GLN A 367 17.74 17.89 28.08
CA GLN A 367 17.07 18.26 29.31
C GLN A 367 17.18 17.17 30.39
N GLN A 368 17.43 15.94 30.00
CA GLN A 368 17.57 14.78 30.87
C GLN A 368 18.66 13.85 30.35
N TYR A 369 19.21 13.03 31.24
CA TYR A 369 20.25 12.05 30.93
C TYR A 369 19.73 10.65 31.23
N GLU A 370 20.01 9.69 30.36
CA GLU A 370 19.64 8.27 30.57
C GLU A 370 20.21 7.75 31.89
N ALA A 371 19.34 7.30 32.80
CA ALA A 371 19.70 6.95 34.17
C ALA A 371 20.76 5.82 34.28
N LYS A 372 20.61 4.74 33.47
CA LYS A 372 21.55 3.60 33.51
C LYS A 372 22.95 3.95 32.98
N PRO A 373 23.11 4.58 31.82
CA PRO A 373 24.39 5.09 31.35
C PRO A 373 24.99 6.13 32.30
N LEU A 374 24.18 7.04 32.85
CA LEU A 374 24.64 8.07 33.77
C LEU A 374 25.23 7.45 35.06
N LYS A 375 24.57 6.51 35.71
CA LYS A 375 25.10 5.77 36.86
C LYS A 375 26.43 5.07 36.56
N LYS A 376 26.60 4.57 35.34
CA LYS A 376 27.85 3.94 34.87
C LYS A 376 28.96 4.97 34.62
N ALA A 377 28.62 6.08 33.99
CA ALA A 377 29.56 7.11 33.56
C ALA A 377 30.05 8.02 34.68
N TRP A 378 29.16 8.36 35.63
CA TRP A 378 29.46 9.35 36.68
C TRP A 378 30.24 8.71 37.83
N LYS A 379 31.49 9.18 38.02
CA LYS A 379 32.42 8.80 39.10
C LYS A 379 32.91 10.07 39.76
N THR A 380 33.60 9.92 40.91
CA THR A 380 34.10 11.06 41.70
C THR A 380 34.92 12.05 40.89
N ALA A 381 35.76 11.56 39.96
CA ALA A 381 36.61 12.41 39.12
C ALA A 381 35.95 12.87 37.81
N THR A 382 34.70 12.49 37.53
CA THR A 382 34.09 12.76 36.20
C THR A 382 33.87 14.23 35.94
N ALA A 383 33.47 15.01 36.98
CA ALA A 383 33.27 16.45 36.86
C ALA A 383 34.58 17.16 36.49
N ASP A 384 35.67 16.83 37.20
CA ASP A 384 36.98 17.42 36.95
C ASP A 384 37.52 17.07 35.57
N LEU A 385 37.35 15.81 35.14
CA LEU A 385 37.73 15.34 33.78
C LEU A 385 36.96 16.10 32.69
N LEU A 386 35.64 16.28 32.85
CA LEU A 386 34.83 17.06 31.89
C LEU A 386 35.26 18.52 31.84
N THR A 387 35.52 19.12 32.99
CA THR A 387 35.99 20.50 33.09
C THR A 387 37.37 20.67 32.44
N ALA A 388 38.29 19.75 32.67
CA ALA A 388 39.61 19.78 32.05
C ALA A 388 39.49 19.57 30.51
N PHE A 389 38.60 18.68 30.04
CA PHE A 389 38.37 18.46 28.61
C PHE A 389 37.74 19.71 27.94
N VAL A 390 36.92 20.50 28.61
CA VAL A 390 36.43 21.79 28.11
C VAL A 390 37.59 22.73 27.79
N GLN A 391 38.62 22.79 28.62
CA GLN A 391 39.80 23.63 28.36
C GLN A 391 40.54 23.20 27.10
N GLU A 392 40.66 21.88 26.86
CA GLU A 392 41.24 21.36 25.61
C GLU A 392 40.42 21.77 24.40
N LEU A 393 39.06 21.66 24.49
CA LEU A 393 38.17 22.08 23.40
C LEU A 393 38.25 23.59 23.13
N GLN A 394 38.40 24.41 24.17
CA GLN A 394 38.58 25.88 24.03
C GLN A 394 39.84 26.24 23.25
N ALA A 395 40.91 25.48 23.45
CA ALA A 395 42.21 25.69 22.75
C ALA A 395 42.20 25.25 21.29
N GLN A 396 41.23 24.42 20.85
CA GLN A 396 41.17 23.91 19.48
C GLN A 396 40.74 24.98 18.48
N ASN A 397 41.50 25.07 17.35
CA ASN A 397 41.15 25.95 16.23
C ASN A 397 40.39 25.15 15.11
N ASP A 398 40.61 23.87 15.02
CA ASP A 398 39.97 22.98 14.03
C ASP A 398 39.01 22.03 14.74
N PHE A 399 37.68 22.17 14.49
CA PHE A 399 36.61 21.44 15.17
C PHE A 399 35.99 20.36 14.27
N THR A 400 36.83 19.69 13.50
CA THR A 400 36.44 18.53 12.65
C THR A 400 36.34 17.24 13.48
N ALA A 401 35.52 16.28 13.03
CA ALA A 401 35.33 15.02 13.73
C ALA A 401 36.66 14.24 13.96
N GLU A 402 37.54 14.26 12.98
CA GLU A 402 38.87 13.62 13.07
C GLU A 402 39.73 14.28 14.16
N ARG A 403 39.81 15.59 14.17
CA ARG A 403 40.58 16.32 15.17
C ARG A 403 40.04 16.17 16.57
N LEU A 404 38.70 16.14 16.71
CA LEU A 404 38.04 15.91 17.99
C LEU A 404 38.32 14.48 18.52
N HIS A 405 38.34 13.49 17.64
CA HIS A 405 38.72 12.13 18.01
C HIS A 405 40.17 12.08 18.55
N ASP A 406 41.12 12.62 17.78
CA ASP A 406 42.54 12.65 18.17
C ASP A 406 42.74 13.40 19.49
N SER A 407 42.07 14.54 19.67
CA SER A 407 42.15 15.33 20.88
C SER A 407 41.64 14.56 22.11
N LEU A 408 40.47 13.89 21.99
CA LEU A 408 39.91 13.13 23.12
C LEU A 408 40.83 11.92 23.43
N GLN A 409 41.45 11.31 22.43
CA GLN A 409 42.40 10.23 22.66
C GLN A 409 43.66 10.72 23.37
N GLN A 410 44.30 11.81 22.92
CA GLN A 410 45.47 12.43 23.54
C GLN A 410 45.15 12.88 24.98
N PHE A 411 43.97 13.47 25.21
CA PHE A 411 43.51 13.85 26.53
C PHE A 411 43.42 12.63 27.45
N ALA A 412 42.83 11.53 26.99
CA ALA A 412 42.68 10.31 27.79
C ALA A 412 44.07 9.73 28.16
N GLU A 413 45.06 9.72 27.22
CA GLU A 413 46.42 9.30 27.46
C GLU A 413 47.14 10.20 28.49
N GLN A 414 47.01 11.51 28.39
CA GLN A 414 47.58 12.48 29.36
C GLN A 414 47.01 12.28 30.75
N GLN A 415 45.70 12.08 30.87
CA GLN A 415 45.03 11.80 32.11
C GLN A 415 45.21 10.37 32.64
N LYS A 416 45.93 9.51 31.87
CA LYS A 416 46.16 8.09 32.17
C LYS A 416 44.88 7.28 32.43
N ILE A 417 43.82 7.55 31.65
CA ILE A 417 42.53 6.89 31.71
C ILE A 417 42.21 6.16 30.40
N GLY A 418 41.38 5.15 30.47
CA GLY A 418 40.85 4.53 29.26
C GLY A 418 39.89 5.48 28.50
N LEU A 419 39.93 5.48 27.17
CA LEU A 419 39.10 6.36 26.31
C LEU A 419 37.61 6.28 26.65
N GLY A 420 37.07 5.09 26.98
CA GLY A 420 35.67 4.92 27.39
C GLY A 420 35.28 5.63 28.70
N ALA A 421 36.26 5.96 29.56
CA ALA A 421 36.00 6.65 30.82
C ALA A 421 35.65 8.13 30.63
N ILE A 422 36.08 8.74 29.52
CA ILE A 422 35.73 10.12 29.16
C ILE A 422 34.68 10.18 28.04
N MET A 423 34.74 9.26 27.08
CA MET A 423 33.85 9.26 25.92
C MET A 423 32.38 9.11 26.29
N LEU A 424 32.04 8.25 27.27
CA LEU A 424 30.65 8.06 27.71
C LEU A 424 30.09 9.28 28.47
N PRO A 425 30.81 9.91 29.43
CA PRO A 425 30.40 11.18 30.03
C PRO A 425 30.19 12.30 29.01
N VAL A 426 31.12 12.49 28.05
CA VAL A 426 30.99 13.47 26.98
C VAL A 426 29.77 13.21 26.12
N ARG A 427 29.53 11.96 25.72
CA ARG A 427 28.33 11.59 24.95
C ARG A 427 27.06 11.92 25.70
N LEU A 428 26.96 11.58 26.97
CA LEU A 428 25.80 11.92 27.82
C LEU A 428 25.61 13.43 27.89
N ALA A 429 26.69 14.18 28.12
CA ALA A 429 26.63 15.63 28.18
C ALA A 429 26.07 16.26 26.90
N LEU A 430 26.44 15.75 25.74
CA LEU A 430 26.03 16.30 24.46
C LEU A 430 24.64 15.83 24.00
N THR A 431 24.26 14.59 24.33
CA THR A 431 23.08 13.96 23.75
C THR A 431 22.01 13.55 24.76
N GLY A 432 22.33 13.48 26.04
CA GLY A 432 21.49 12.86 27.08
C GLY A 432 21.48 11.34 27.03
N MET A 433 22.10 10.69 26.04
CA MET A 433 22.01 9.26 25.70
C MET A 433 23.34 8.56 25.88
N GLY A 434 23.29 7.28 26.28
CA GLY A 434 24.49 6.43 26.40
C GLY A 434 24.96 5.81 25.08
N GLY A 435 24.15 5.85 24.04
CA GLY A 435 24.42 5.33 22.70
C GLY A 435 24.01 6.31 21.61
N GLY A 436 24.24 5.96 20.35
CA GLY A 436 23.81 6.81 19.24
C GLY A 436 24.83 6.88 18.10
N PRO A 437 24.74 7.87 17.21
CA PRO A 437 25.69 8.11 16.12
C PRO A 437 27.11 8.41 16.62
N ASN A 438 28.04 8.59 15.67
CA ASN A 438 29.41 8.94 16.01
C ASN A 438 29.47 10.21 16.83
N LEU A 439 30.11 10.14 18.03
CA LEU A 439 30.22 11.25 18.96
C LEU A 439 30.89 12.47 18.35
N PHE A 440 31.95 12.27 17.61
CA PHE A 440 32.76 13.34 17.04
C PHE A 440 32.06 14.03 15.87
N GLU A 441 31.25 13.29 15.09
CA GLU A 441 30.39 13.88 14.07
C GLU A 441 29.27 14.74 14.72
N ILE A 442 28.71 14.28 15.85
CA ILE A 442 27.75 15.10 16.63
C ILE A 442 28.41 16.38 17.11
N MET A 443 29.61 16.29 17.72
CA MET A 443 30.35 17.46 18.21
C MET A 443 30.63 18.46 17.09
N ALA A 444 31.14 17.97 15.96
CA ALA A 444 31.43 18.81 14.79
C ALA A 444 30.19 19.48 14.21
N PHE A 445 29.04 18.78 14.22
CA PHE A 445 27.77 19.29 13.72
C PHE A 445 27.20 20.40 14.61
N ILE A 446 27.16 20.21 15.93
CA ILE A 446 26.61 21.20 16.86
C ILE A 446 27.53 22.41 17.06
N GLY A 447 28.82 22.25 16.74
CA GLY A 447 29.82 23.30 16.84
C GLY A 447 30.46 23.44 18.23
N LYS A 448 31.55 24.20 18.26
CA LYS A 448 32.41 24.32 19.42
C LYS A 448 31.72 24.92 20.64
N GLU A 449 31.04 26.06 20.44
CA GLU A 449 30.37 26.82 21.52
C GLU A 449 29.26 25.96 22.15
N ALA A 450 28.43 25.31 21.34
CA ALA A 450 27.36 24.46 21.85
C ALA A 450 27.91 23.23 22.58
N ALA A 451 28.94 22.58 22.04
CA ALA A 451 29.57 21.43 22.69
C ALA A 451 30.14 21.78 24.08
N ILE A 452 30.85 22.88 24.19
CA ILE A 452 31.39 23.39 25.47
C ILE A 452 30.27 23.69 26.44
N SER A 453 29.29 24.52 26.04
CA SER A 453 28.15 24.87 26.88
C SER A 453 27.42 23.67 27.44
N ARG A 454 27.14 22.66 26.58
CA ARG A 454 26.44 21.43 27.02
C ARG A 454 27.26 20.61 28.02
N ILE A 455 28.56 20.55 27.86
CA ILE A 455 29.44 19.86 28.83
C ILE A 455 29.43 20.61 30.17
N GLU A 456 29.56 21.94 30.18
CA GLU A 456 29.52 22.77 31.41
C GLU A 456 28.17 22.62 32.13
N ILE A 457 27.06 22.64 31.41
CA ILE A 457 25.70 22.41 31.98
C ILE A 457 25.60 20.99 32.55
N ALA A 458 26.14 19.99 31.85
CA ALA A 458 26.09 18.59 32.29
C ALA A 458 26.87 18.36 33.58
N VAL A 459 28.01 19.05 33.79
CA VAL A 459 28.80 19.00 35.03
C VAL A 459 27.96 19.41 36.24
N GLN A 460 27.01 20.33 36.07
CA GLN A 460 26.11 20.76 37.13
C GLN A 460 24.87 19.86 37.27
N LYS A 461 24.18 19.56 36.15
CA LYS A 461 22.89 18.84 36.16
C LYS A 461 22.99 17.34 36.39
N MET A 462 24.05 16.66 35.93
CA MET A 462 24.19 15.22 36.07
C MET A 462 24.25 14.72 37.54
N PRO A 463 25.03 15.38 38.46
CA PRO A 463 25.01 15.01 39.88
C PRO A 463 23.64 15.19 40.52
N GLU A 464 22.94 16.31 40.21
CA GLU A 464 21.60 16.58 40.72
C GLU A 464 20.60 15.50 40.31
N GLN A 465 20.62 15.11 39.02
CA GLN A 465 19.76 14.04 38.53
C GLN A 465 20.06 12.67 39.16
N LEU A 466 21.32 12.35 39.42
CA LEU A 466 21.71 11.14 40.15
C LEU A 466 21.20 11.13 41.59
N ALA A 467 21.27 12.28 42.29
CA ALA A 467 20.78 12.39 43.66
C ALA A 467 19.26 12.22 43.76
N THR A 468 18.50 12.62 42.73
CA THR A 468 17.03 12.50 42.70
C THR A 468 16.56 11.13 42.16
N SER A 469 17.43 10.33 41.53
CA SER A 469 17.12 9.04 40.90
C SER A 469 17.56 7.82 41.75
N GLY A 470 18.07 8.05 42.92
CA GLY A 470 18.48 7.02 43.93
C GLY A 470 17.39 6.79 44.94
#